data_0668bd517e437113162c1739c8a8c41b
#
_entry.id   0668bd517e437113162c1739c8a8c41b
#
_cell.length_a   1.000
_cell.length_b   1.000
_cell.length_c   1.000
_cell.angle_alpha   90.00
_cell.angle_beta   90.00
_cell.angle_gamma   90.00
#
_symmetry.space_group_name_H-M   'P 1'
#
loop_
_entity.id
_entity.type
_entity.pdbx_description
1 polymer ?
#
loop_
_entity_poly.entity_id
_entity_poly.type
_entity_poly.pdbx_seq_one_letter_code
_entity_poly.pdbx_strand_id
1 'polypeptide(L)'
;FCLASSAKANHVIGGNMSWSCLGNGQYIFEVNLSVECSTSLLAPNQQQIGVWNHPSIASIPINLINETDLSPTCNLVVGGPNVLTCSNQSVGSLKKYTYQSLPINISGVPPVQGYQFTYSQSLRSNLITNLQPGSGITLHAAMYSYNGLNTDPCYDSSPSIAMDPYHLFCVGSSNEIVVGGYDVNGDSLVYSFSEPLNNNISTS
;
A
#
# COMPACT_ATOMS: atom_id res chain seq x y z
N PHE A 1 -30.15 8.23 -24.33
CA PHE A 1 -29.51 6.95 -23.93
C PHE A 1 -28.32 7.28 -23.04
N CYS A 2 -28.50 7.14 -21.75
CA CYS A 2 -27.41 7.26 -20.78
C CYS A 2 -26.75 5.87 -20.69
N LEU A 3 -25.57 5.71 -21.28
CA LEU A 3 -24.76 4.53 -21.08
C LEU A 3 -24.18 4.62 -19.66
N ALA A 4 -24.82 3.98 -18.70
CA ALA A 4 -24.23 3.72 -17.41
C ALA A 4 -23.09 2.71 -17.62
N SER A 5 -21.86 3.20 -17.77
CA SER A 5 -20.70 2.34 -17.61
C SER A 5 -20.70 1.85 -16.16
N SER A 6 -20.85 0.54 -15.97
CA SER A 6 -20.67 -0.06 -14.67
C SER A 6 -19.23 0.26 -14.19
N ALA A 7 -19.10 1.19 -13.26
CA ALA A 7 -17.85 1.42 -12.58
C ALA A 7 -17.54 0.14 -11.80
N LYS A 8 -16.57 -0.64 -12.26
CA LYS A 8 -16.09 -1.82 -11.54
C LYS A 8 -15.21 -1.31 -10.39
N ALA A 9 -15.66 -1.53 -9.20
CA ALA A 9 -15.00 -1.11 -7.99
C ALA A 9 -13.80 -2.02 -7.70
N ASN A 10 -12.66 -1.40 -7.42
CA ASN A 10 -11.48 -2.10 -6.93
C ASN A 10 -11.69 -2.43 -5.47
N HIS A 11 -11.74 -3.71 -5.12
CA HIS A 11 -11.87 -4.14 -3.74
C HIS A 11 -10.48 -4.20 -3.08
N VAL A 12 -9.92 -3.02 -2.76
CA VAL A 12 -8.65 -2.94 -2.03
C VAL A 12 -8.86 -3.38 -0.59
N ILE A 13 -8.00 -4.28 -0.11
CA ILE A 13 -8.02 -4.80 1.27
C ILE A 13 -7.04 -4.03 2.13
N GLY A 14 -5.86 -3.72 1.60
CA GLY A 14 -4.81 -3.02 2.31
C GLY A 14 -3.63 -2.72 1.40
N GLY A 15 -2.59 -2.15 1.99
CA GLY A 15 -1.36 -1.85 1.28
C GLY A 15 -0.32 -1.21 2.17
N ASN A 16 0.85 -0.99 1.62
CA ASN A 16 1.92 -0.21 2.23
C ASN A 16 2.61 0.67 1.19
N MET A 17 3.30 1.69 1.67
CA MET A 17 4.12 2.57 0.87
C MET A 17 5.47 2.74 1.53
N SER A 18 6.54 2.68 0.74
CA SER A 18 7.91 2.84 1.19
C SER A 18 8.74 3.59 0.15
N TRP A 19 9.91 4.04 0.55
CA TRP A 19 10.92 4.56 -0.36
C TRP A 19 12.30 3.99 -0.04
N SER A 20 13.13 3.94 -1.07
CA SER A 20 14.55 3.61 -0.95
C SER A 20 15.40 4.77 -1.41
N CYS A 21 16.40 5.13 -0.61
CA CYS A 21 17.41 6.10 -0.97
C CYS A 21 18.46 5.46 -1.90
N LEU A 22 18.73 6.09 -3.03
CA LEU A 22 19.76 5.65 -3.99
C LEU A 22 21.07 6.42 -3.84
N GLY A 23 21.13 7.39 -2.95
CA GLY A 23 22.19 8.39 -2.87
C GLY A 23 21.93 9.60 -3.77
N ASN A 24 22.75 10.66 -3.58
CA ASN A 24 22.66 11.91 -4.36
C ASN A 24 21.27 12.57 -4.40
N GLY A 25 20.49 12.44 -3.33
CA GLY A 25 19.13 12.97 -3.24
C GLY A 25 18.10 12.22 -4.08
N GLN A 26 18.43 11.05 -4.63
CA GLN A 26 17.54 10.24 -5.44
C GLN A 26 16.85 9.16 -4.61
N TYR A 27 15.54 9.02 -4.85
CA TYR A 27 14.68 8.04 -4.20
C TYR A 27 13.85 7.27 -5.21
N ILE A 28 13.55 6.03 -4.89
CA ILE A 28 12.53 5.22 -5.54
C ILE A 28 11.41 4.99 -4.54
N PHE A 29 10.18 5.28 -4.93
CA PHE A 29 8.97 5.01 -4.16
C PHE A 29 8.32 3.72 -4.63
N GLU A 30 7.84 2.93 -3.68
CA GLU A 30 7.11 1.69 -3.93
C GLU A 30 5.77 1.71 -3.21
N VAL A 31 4.71 1.28 -3.90
CA VAL A 31 3.38 1.08 -3.34
C VAL A 31 2.95 -0.35 -3.61
N ASN A 32 2.67 -1.10 -2.56
CA ASN A 32 2.10 -2.43 -2.62
C ASN A 32 0.63 -2.38 -2.24
N LEU A 33 -0.24 -2.89 -3.10
CA LEU A 33 -1.68 -2.97 -2.85
C LEU A 33 -2.13 -4.43 -2.87
N SER A 34 -2.91 -4.80 -1.88
CA SER A 34 -3.59 -6.08 -1.83
C SER A 34 -5.05 -5.91 -2.21
N VAL A 35 -5.49 -6.66 -3.20
CA VAL A 35 -6.81 -6.52 -3.83
C VAL A 35 -7.48 -7.88 -3.88
N GLU A 36 -8.77 -7.93 -3.63
CA GLU A 36 -9.57 -9.12 -3.82
C GLU A 36 -9.80 -9.38 -5.32
N CYS A 37 -9.62 -10.63 -5.76
CA CYS A 37 -9.71 -11.04 -7.16
C CYS A 37 -11.11 -11.51 -7.59
N SER A 38 -12.11 -11.48 -6.72
CA SER A 38 -13.48 -11.96 -7.02
C SER A 38 -14.16 -11.17 -8.14
N THR A 39 -13.60 -10.04 -8.51
CA THR A 39 -14.04 -9.23 -9.65
C THR A 39 -12.89 -9.02 -10.63
N SER A 40 -13.19 -9.05 -11.93
CA SER A 40 -12.18 -8.80 -12.97
C SER A 40 -11.75 -7.33 -12.99
N LEU A 41 -10.75 -7.00 -12.20
CA LEU A 41 -10.17 -5.68 -12.16
C LEU A 41 -8.81 -5.67 -12.82
N LEU A 42 -8.70 -4.81 -13.80
CA LEU A 42 -7.41 -4.44 -14.35
C LEU A 42 -6.86 -3.28 -13.50
N ALA A 43 -5.75 -3.51 -12.83
CA ALA A 43 -5.01 -2.43 -12.21
C ALA A 43 -4.56 -1.45 -13.29
N PRO A 44 -4.75 -0.14 -13.13
CA PRO A 44 -4.15 0.83 -14.03
C PRO A 44 -2.63 0.65 -14.08
N ASN A 45 -2.05 0.68 -15.28
CA ASN A 45 -0.60 0.56 -15.44
C ASN A 45 0.18 1.71 -14.78
N GLN A 46 -0.46 2.86 -14.62
CA GLN A 46 0.14 4.05 -14.02
C GLN A 46 -0.78 4.65 -12.95
N GLN A 47 -0.17 5.05 -11.86
CA GLN A 47 -0.78 5.70 -10.70
C GLN A 47 0.07 6.88 -10.26
N GLN A 48 -0.37 7.60 -9.23
CA GLN A 48 0.38 8.73 -8.66
C GLN A 48 0.34 8.72 -7.14
N ILE A 49 1.48 9.07 -6.54
CA ILE A 49 1.59 9.44 -5.13
C ILE A 49 1.46 10.96 -5.05
N GLY A 50 0.53 11.48 -4.25
CA GLY A 50 0.45 12.90 -3.93
C GLY A 50 1.58 13.30 -3.01
N VAL A 51 2.17 14.48 -3.24
CA VAL A 51 3.24 15.03 -2.40
C VAL A 51 2.80 16.38 -1.83
N TRP A 52 2.97 16.55 -0.52
CA TRP A 52 2.59 17.74 0.20
C TRP A 52 3.79 18.30 0.96
N ASN A 53 3.78 19.61 1.19
CA ASN A 53 4.86 20.34 1.87
C ASN A 53 6.20 20.36 1.13
N HIS A 54 6.29 19.85 -0.10
CA HIS A 54 7.47 19.97 -0.93
C HIS A 54 7.33 21.18 -1.86
N PRO A 55 8.38 22.05 -2.00
CA PRO A 55 8.26 23.33 -2.70
C PRO A 55 8.00 23.20 -4.21
N SER A 56 8.37 22.07 -4.82
CA SER A 56 8.34 21.93 -6.30
C SER A 56 7.73 20.62 -6.80
N ILE A 57 7.52 19.63 -5.94
CA ILE A 57 6.97 18.33 -6.34
C ILE A 57 5.56 18.22 -5.76
N ALA A 58 4.54 18.10 -6.60
CA ALA A 58 3.16 17.90 -6.20
C ALA A 58 2.70 16.44 -6.32
N SER A 59 3.35 15.66 -7.18
CA SER A 59 3.05 14.24 -7.35
C SER A 59 4.23 13.45 -7.91
N ILE A 60 4.24 12.15 -7.64
CA ILE A 60 5.24 11.19 -8.13
C ILE A 60 4.50 10.12 -8.92
N PRO A 61 4.75 9.97 -10.24
CA PRO A 61 4.18 8.90 -11.04
C PRO A 61 4.82 7.56 -10.64
N ILE A 62 3.97 6.54 -10.51
CA ILE A 62 4.37 5.16 -10.25
C ILE A 62 3.76 4.25 -11.31
N ASN A 63 4.53 3.24 -11.73
CA ASN A 63 4.11 2.29 -12.74
C ASN A 63 3.97 0.90 -12.14
N LEU A 64 3.01 0.13 -12.62
CA LEU A 64 2.85 -1.26 -12.27
C LEU A 64 4.07 -2.05 -12.77
N ILE A 65 4.79 -2.68 -11.86
CA ILE A 65 5.98 -3.47 -12.18
C ILE A 65 5.79 -4.97 -11.92
N ASN A 66 4.86 -5.33 -11.04
CA ASN A 66 4.61 -6.72 -10.71
C ASN A 66 3.18 -6.98 -10.24
N GLU A 67 2.69 -8.19 -10.56
CA GLU A 67 1.45 -8.76 -10.05
C GLU A 67 1.74 -10.14 -9.48
N THR A 68 1.28 -10.40 -8.26
CA THR A 68 1.48 -11.70 -7.59
C THR A 68 0.16 -12.19 -7.03
N ASP A 69 -0.20 -13.43 -7.35
CA ASP A 69 -1.32 -14.12 -6.70
C ASP A 69 -0.91 -14.51 -5.27
N LEU A 70 -1.59 -13.95 -4.27
CA LEU A 70 -1.38 -14.21 -2.84
C LEU A 70 -2.51 -15.05 -2.27
N SER A 71 -3.33 -15.69 -3.10
CA SER A 71 -4.46 -16.48 -2.63
C SER A 71 -3.99 -17.59 -1.69
N PRO A 72 -4.74 -17.86 -0.59
CA PRO A 72 -4.39 -18.92 0.33
C PRO A 72 -4.35 -20.29 -0.36
N THR A 73 -3.31 -21.05 -0.10
CA THR A 73 -3.11 -22.39 -0.70
C THR A 73 -3.78 -23.51 0.10
N CYS A 74 -4.52 -23.21 1.17
CA CYS A 74 -5.19 -24.21 1.99
C CYS A 74 -6.41 -24.81 1.24
N ASN A 75 -6.48 -26.14 1.20
CA ASN A 75 -7.67 -26.85 0.77
C ASN A 75 -8.76 -26.71 1.83
N LEU A 76 -9.79 -25.93 1.55
CA LEU A 76 -10.95 -25.77 2.43
C LEU A 76 -11.83 -27.03 2.50
N VAL A 77 -11.61 -27.98 1.57
CA VAL A 77 -12.34 -29.26 1.53
C VAL A 77 -11.34 -30.39 1.34
N VAL A 78 -11.34 -31.35 2.26
CA VAL A 78 -10.54 -32.57 2.14
C VAL A 78 -10.94 -33.32 0.86
N GLY A 79 -10.01 -33.43 -0.09
CA GLY A 79 -10.25 -34.08 -1.40
C GLY A 79 -10.86 -33.18 -2.48
N GLY A 80 -11.06 -31.90 -2.23
CA GLY A 80 -11.60 -30.96 -3.21
C GLY A 80 -10.54 -30.34 -4.12
N PRO A 81 -10.86 -30.03 -5.39
CA PRO A 81 -9.93 -29.45 -6.36
C PRO A 81 -9.74 -27.92 -6.19
N ASN A 82 -10.31 -27.30 -5.17
CA ASN A 82 -10.45 -25.85 -5.11
C ASN A 82 -9.34 -25.19 -4.30
N VAL A 83 -8.19 -25.06 -4.93
CA VAL A 83 -7.21 -24.05 -4.55
C VAL A 83 -7.81 -22.69 -4.90
N LEU A 84 -7.90 -21.77 -3.95
CA LEU A 84 -8.28 -20.38 -4.23
C LEU A 84 -7.22 -19.77 -5.15
N THR A 85 -7.63 -19.24 -6.27
CA THR A 85 -6.75 -18.53 -7.21
C THR A 85 -7.46 -17.34 -7.80
N CYS A 86 -6.70 -16.31 -8.14
CA CYS A 86 -7.23 -15.17 -8.88
C CYS A 86 -7.75 -15.54 -10.28
N SER A 87 -7.22 -16.61 -10.88
CA SER A 87 -7.68 -17.11 -12.18
C SER A 87 -9.13 -17.57 -12.14
N ASN A 88 -9.58 -18.10 -11.02
CA ASN A 88 -10.95 -18.60 -10.83
C ASN A 88 -11.88 -17.53 -10.25
N GLN A 89 -11.39 -16.33 -9.97
CA GLN A 89 -12.15 -15.23 -9.34
C GLN A 89 -12.92 -15.68 -8.09
N SER A 90 -12.32 -16.58 -7.32
CA SER A 90 -12.93 -17.12 -6.12
C SER A 90 -13.01 -16.06 -5.02
N VAL A 91 -14.09 -16.04 -4.26
CA VAL A 91 -14.20 -15.20 -3.06
C VAL A 91 -13.09 -15.56 -2.08
N GLY A 92 -12.34 -14.58 -1.60
CA GLY A 92 -11.19 -14.78 -0.72
C GLY A 92 -9.86 -15.00 -1.45
N SER A 93 -9.85 -15.02 -2.80
CA SER A 93 -8.60 -14.96 -3.56
C SER A 93 -8.04 -13.53 -3.60
N LEU A 94 -6.72 -13.42 -3.52
CA LEU A 94 -6.02 -12.15 -3.34
C LEU A 94 -4.90 -11.98 -4.33
N LYS A 95 -4.72 -10.74 -4.80
CA LYS A 95 -3.60 -10.35 -5.64
C LYS A 95 -2.87 -9.16 -5.03
N LYS A 96 -1.55 -9.18 -5.11
CA LYS A 96 -0.71 -8.03 -4.82
C LYS A 96 -0.30 -7.35 -6.12
N TYR A 97 -0.53 -6.05 -6.18
CA TYR A 97 0.03 -5.16 -7.20
C TYR A 97 1.19 -4.38 -6.59
N THR A 98 2.34 -4.41 -7.25
CA THR A 98 3.50 -3.61 -6.88
C THR A 98 3.71 -2.51 -7.91
N TYR A 99 3.61 -1.27 -7.47
CA TYR A 99 3.92 -0.08 -8.25
C TYR A 99 5.23 0.52 -7.81
N GLN A 100 5.99 1.06 -8.75
CA GLN A 100 7.26 1.70 -8.45
C GLN A 100 7.46 2.97 -9.27
N SER A 101 8.07 3.99 -8.68
CA SER A 101 8.50 5.19 -9.40
C SER A 101 9.80 4.94 -10.15
N LEU A 102 10.08 5.78 -11.13
CA LEU A 102 11.47 5.99 -11.57
C LEU A 102 12.24 6.73 -10.45
N PRO A 103 13.58 6.69 -10.47
CA PRO A 103 14.37 7.53 -9.58
C PRO A 103 13.97 9.00 -9.67
N ILE A 104 13.67 9.61 -8.53
CA ILE A 104 13.25 11.01 -8.43
C ILE A 104 14.13 11.75 -7.41
N ASN A 105 14.55 12.97 -7.76
CA ASN A 105 15.27 13.82 -6.82
C ASN A 105 14.30 14.47 -5.84
N ILE A 106 14.47 14.19 -4.55
CA ILE A 106 13.80 14.91 -3.47
C ILE A 106 14.85 15.78 -2.80
N SER A 107 14.93 17.03 -3.22
CA SER A 107 15.94 17.97 -2.73
C SER A 107 15.40 18.85 -1.60
N GLY A 108 16.32 19.42 -0.83
CA GLY A 108 16.00 20.33 0.26
C GLY A 108 15.78 19.61 1.61
N VAL A 109 15.54 20.42 2.62
CA VAL A 109 15.32 19.95 3.99
C VAL A 109 13.81 19.91 4.25
N PRO A 110 13.25 18.75 4.64
CA PRO A 110 11.84 18.67 5.01
C PRO A 110 11.49 19.66 6.14
N PRO A 111 10.34 20.34 6.06
CA PRO A 111 9.86 21.19 7.15
C PRO A 111 9.55 20.36 8.41
N VAL A 112 9.19 21.02 9.50
CA VAL A 112 8.86 20.34 10.78
C VAL A 112 7.75 19.29 10.62
N GLN A 113 6.79 19.53 9.71
CA GLN A 113 5.72 18.58 9.39
C GLN A 113 6.18 17.45 8.46
N GLY A 114 7.41 17.51 7.96
CA GLY A 114 7.93 16.57 6.97
C GLY A 114 7.38 16.80 5.55
N TYR A 115 8.00 16.18 4.57
CA TYR A 115 7.38 15.96 3.27
C TYR A 115 6.37 14.83 3.42
N GLN A 116 5.11 15.07 3.04
CA GLN A 116 4.02 14.12 3.20
C GLN A 116 3.73 13.45 1.87
N PHE A 117 3.60 12.12 1.88
CA PHE A 117 3.28 11.31 0.71
C PHE A 117 1.96 10.60 0.95
N THR A 118 1.05 10.69 -0.03
CA THR A 118 -0.26 10.06 0.06
C THR A 118 -0.57 9.27 -1.20
N TYR A 119 -1.09 8.07 -1.01
CA TYR A 119 -1.66 7.29 -2.10
C TYR A 119 -3.08 6.90 -1.72
N SER A 120 -4.06 7.27 -2.54
CA SER A 120 -5.48 7.04 -2.25
C SER A 120 -6.14 6.21 -3.34
N GLN A 121 -6.95 5.24 -2.93
CA GLN A 121 -7.82 4.47 -3.79
C GLN A 121 -9.26 4.56 -3.28
N SER A 122 -10.20 4.80 -4.20
CA SER A 122 -11.62 4.67 -3.93
C SER A 122 -11.97 3.19 -3.83
N LEU A 123 -12.90 2.85 -2.93
CA LEU A 123 -13.53 1.55 -2.82
C LEU A 123 -12.64 0.47 -2.16
N ARG A 124 -12.73 0.47 -0.86
CA ARG A 124 -12.31 -0.63 0.00
C ARG A 124 -13.24 -1.83 -0.19
N SER A 125 -12.72 -3.04 0.01
CA SER A 125 -13.53 -4.26 -0.07
C SER A 125 -14.70 -4.22 0.93
N ASN A 126 -15.90 -4.57 0.44
CA ASN A 126 -17.10 -4.70 1.29
C ASN A 126 -17.03 -5.91 2.25
N LEU A 127 -16.03 -6.78 2.10
CA LEU A 127 -15.77 -7.87 3.04
C LEU A 127 -15.19 -7.37 4.37
N ILE A 128 -14.68 -6.13 4.40
CA ILE A 128 -14.20 -5.48 5.62
C ILE A 128 -15.42 -4.94 6.37
N THR A 129 -15.90 -5.67 7.36
CA THR A 129 -17.17 -5.39 8.04
C THR A 129 -17.06 -4.41 9.21
N ASN A 130 -15.85 -4.15 9.69
CA ASN A 130 -15.57 -3.23 10.80
C ASN A 130 -15.28 -1.78 10.37
N LEU A 131 -15.45 -1.47 9.08
CA LEU A 131 -15.28 -0.13 8.53
C LEU A 131 -16.51 0.27 7.73
N GLN A 132 -16.68 1.58 7.51
CA GLN A 132 -17.78 2.11 6.72
C GLN A 132 -17.75 1.56 5.29
N PRO A 133 -18.86 0.98 4.77
CA PRO A 133 -18.93 0.51 3.39
C PRO A 133 -18.67 1.64 2.39
N GLY A 134 -17.97 1.34 1.31
CA GLY A 134 -17.67 2.30 0.24
C GLY A 134 -16.64 3.37 0.60
N SER A 135 -16.04 3.30 1.80
CA SER A 135 -14.91 4.14 2.14
C SER A 135 -13.66 3.71 1.33
N GLY A 136 -12.87 4.70 0.92
CA GLY A 136 -11.59 4.40 0.28
C GLY A 136 -10.50 3.98 1.26
N ILE A 137 -9.30 3.77 0.74
CA ILE A 137 -8.09 3.59 1.52
C ILE A 137 -7.10 4.68 1.15
N THR A 138 -6.42 5.23 2.14
CA THR A 138 -5.27 6.12 1.93
C THR A 138 -4.08 5.57 2.68
N LEU A 139 -2.99 5.38 1.95
CA LEU A 139 -1.66 5.13 2.50
C LEU A 139 -0.99 6.48 2.70
N HIS A 140 -0.36 6.65 3.84
CA HIS A 140 0.31 7.88 4.21
C HIS A 140 1.70 7.58 4.75
N ALA A 141 2.69 8.35 4.30
CA ALA A 141 4.05 8.31 4.81
C ALA A 141 4.62 9.73 4.90
N ALA A 142 5.52 9.95 5.82
CA ALA A 142 6.16 11.25 6.03
C ALA A 142 7.67 11.10 6.11
N MET A 143 8.38 11.98 5.42
CA MET A 143 9.83 12.07 5.44
C MET A 143 10.23 13.29 6.26
N TYR A 144 10.84 13.06 7.42
CA TYR A 144 11.29 14.12 8.33
C TYR A 144 12.81 14.31 8.20
N SER A 145 13.26 15.50 8.48
CA SER A 145 14.70 15.77 8.65
C SER A 145 15.11 15.41 10.07
N TYR A 146 16.10 14.53 10.20
CA TYR A 146 16.67 14.15 11.47
C TYR A 146 18.18 13.93 11.34
N ASN A 147 18.99 14.65 12.10
CA ASN A 147 20.46 14.54 12.13
C ASN A 147 21.14 14.52 10.75
N GLY A 148 20.62 15.26 9.78
CA GLY A 148 21.11 15.27 8.41
C GLY A 148 20.62 14.12 7.53
N LEU A 149 19.88 13.17 8.07
CA LEU A 149 19.17 12.13 7.32
C LEU A 149 17.95 12.72 6.61
N ASN A 150 17.49 12.07 5.54
CA ASN A 150 16.37 12.56 4.71
C ASN A 150 16.59 13.97 4.11
N THR A 151 17.84 14.37 3.94
CA THR A 151 18.23 15.62 3.27
C THR A 151 19.01 15.30 2.01
N ASP A 152 19.37 16.30 1.23
CA ASP A 152 20.17 16.13 0.03
C ASP A 152 21.68 16.23 0.35
N PRO A 153 22.51 15.18 0.08
CA PRO A 153 22.14 13.84 -0.43
C PRO A 153 21.45 12.99 0.63
N CYS A 154 20.52 12.12 0.19
CA CYS A 154 19.83 11.22 1.09
C CYS A 154 20.74 10.12 1.64
N TYR A 155 20.49 9.71 2.88
CA TYR A 155 21.21 8.62 3.55
C TYR A 155 20.26 7.61 4.21
N ASP A 156 18.94 7.81 4.04
CA ASP A 156 17.92 7.09 4.76
C ASP A 156 16.80 6.62 3.82
N SER A 157 16.37 5.38 4.02
CA SER A 157 15.22 4.76 3.37
C SER A 157 14.10 4.61 4.39
N SER A 158 12.85 4.54 3.93
CA SER A 158 11.75 4.27 4.86
C SER A 158 11.79 2.84 5.37
N PRO A 159 11.23 2.57 6.57
CA PRO A 159 10.94 1.22 7.00
C PRO A 159 10.08 0.47 5.98
N SER A 160 10.31 -0.82 5.86
CA SER A 160 9.52 -1.74 5.05
C SER A 160 8.75 -2.70 5.94
N ILE A 161 7.48 -2.95 5.60
CA ILE A 161 6.64 -3.93 6.27
C ILE A 161 6.57 -5.19 5.43
N ALA A 162 7.10 -6.30 5.97
CA ALA A 162 7.08 -7.61 5.35
C ALA A 162 5.96 -8.48 5.93
N MET A 163 4.74 -7.95 5.98
CA MET A 163 3.58 -8.67 6.48
C MET A 163 2.63 -9.00 5.34
N ASP A 164 2.16 -10.23 5.30
CA ASP A 164 1.08 -10.59 4.40
C ASP A 164 -0.20 -9.83 4.78
N PRO A 165 -0.94 -9.32 3.80
CA PRO A 165 -2.13 -8.50 4.04
C PRO A 165 -3.31 -9.29 4.61
N TYR A 166 -3.20 -10.59 4.75
CA TYR A 166 -4.25 -11.46 5.28
C TYR A 166 -3.68 -12.53 6.20
N HIS A 167 -4.47 -12.90 7.19
CA HIS A 167 -4.21 -14.04 8.07
C HIS A 167 -5.46 -14.89 8.17
N LEU A 168 -5.31 -16.21 8.05
CA LEU A 168 -6.39 -17.15 8.27
C LEU A 168 -6.35 -17.63 9.71
N PHE A 169 -7.44 -17.43 10.43
CA PHE A 169 -7.57 -17.83 11.81
C PHE A 169 -8.65 -18.92 11.98
N CYS A 170 -8.36 -19.90 12.82
CA CYS A 170 -9.38 -20.85 13.25
C CYS A 170 -10.22 -20.24 14.37
N VAL A 171 -11.54 -20.38 14.28
CA VAL A 171 -12.45 -19.93 15.32
C VAL A 171 -12.18 -20.69 16.62
N GLY A 172 -12.09 -19.99 17.74
CA GLY A 172 -11.84 -20.57 19.05
C GLY A 172 -10.37 -20.86 19.39
N SER A 173 -9.44 -20.54 18.49
CA SER A 173 -8.00 -20.62 18.74
C SER A 173 -7.43 -19.26 19.15
N SER A 174 -6.39 -19.29 20.00
CA SER A 174 -5.55 -18.11 20.22
C SER A 174 -4.67 -17.91 18.99
N ASN A 175 -4.66 -16.70 18.44
CA ASN A 175 -3.90 -16.38 17.24
C ASN A 175 -2.98 -15.19 17.55
N GLU A 176 -1.77 -15.23 17.03
CA GLU A 176 -0.79 -14.16 17.13
C GLU A 176 -0.46 -13.66 15.72
N ILE A 177 -0.51 -12.33 15.55
CA ILE A 177 -0.08 -11.68 14.31
C ILE A 177 1.28 -11.05 14.58
N VAL A 178 2.30 -11.55 13.91
CA VAL A 178 3.63 -10.95 13.95
C VAL A 178 3.72 -9.86 12.89
N VAL A 179 3.80 -8.61 13.33
CA VAL A 179 4.06 -7.48 12.45
C VAL A 179 5.56 -7.44 12.16
N GLY A 180 5.95 -8.02 11.03
CA GLY A 180 7.33 -8.00 10.56
C GLY A 180 7.63 -6.69 9.85
N GLY A 181 8.53 -5.88 10.39
CA GLY A 181 9.09 -4.73 9.71
C GLY A 181 10.61 -4.74 9.86
N TYR A 182 11.27 -4.18 8.90
CA TYR A 182 12.71 -3.96 8.94
C TYR A 182 13.06 -2.60 8.35
N ASP A 183 14.15 -2.06 8.85
CA ASP A 183 14.78 -0.86 8.34
C ASP A 183 16.14 -1.22 7.75
N VAL A 184 16.39 -0.81 6.48
CA VAL A 184 17.63 -1.16 5.78
C VAL A 184 18.84 -0.41 6.35
N ASN A 185 18.60 0.73 6.98
CA ASN A 185 19.63 1.56 7.60
C ASN A 185 19.90 1.15 9.05
N GLY A 186 19.07 0.26 9.61
CA GLY A 186 19.19 -0.29 10.96
C GLY A 186 18.53 0.55 12.03
N ASP A 187 17.59 1.40 11.68
CA ASP A 187 16.86 2.23 12.61
C ASP A 187 15.86 1.43 13.45
N SER A 188 15.65 1.91 14.68
CA SER A 188 14.74 1.28 15.63
C SER A 188 13.28 1.55 15.24
N LEU A 189 12.49 0.49 15.09
CA LEU A 189 11.10 0.58 14.69
C LEU A 189 10.14 0.55 15.88
N VAL A 190 9.16 1.44 15.86
CA VAL A 190 8.05 1.48 16.82
C VAL A 190 6.74 1.28 16.07
N TYR A 191 5.90 0.37 16.56
CA TYR A 191 4.60 0.07 15.97
C TYR A 191 3.47 0.63 16.82
N SER A 192 2.46 1.20 16.19
CA SER A 192 1.24 1.64 16.84
C SER A 192 0.03 1.43 15.96
N PHE A 193 -1.14 1.24 16.57
CA PHE A 193 -2.41 1.26 15.84
C PHE A 193 -2.87 2.70 15.66
N SER A 194 -3.50 2.96 14.51
CA SER A 194 -4.15 4.24 14.23
C SER A 194 -5.49 4.01 13.54
N GLU A 195 -6.33 5.04 13.53
CA GLU A 195 -7.56 5.02 12.75
C GLU A 195 -7.25 4.88 11.26
N PRO A 196 -8.04 4.06 10.52
CA PRO A 196 -7.87 3.90 9.09
C PRO A 196 -8.14 5.22 8.36
N LEU A 197 -7.24 5.59 7.49
CA LEU A 197 -7.38 6.80 6.68
C LEU A 197 -8.32 6.53 5.49
N ASN A 198 -9.34 7.38 5.36
CA ASN A 198 -10.28 7.40 4.23
C ASN A 198 -9.79 8.37 3.14
N ASN A 199 -10.47 8.40 1.98
CA ASN A 199 -10.09 9.24 0.82
C ASN A 199 -10.00 10.75 1.05
N ASN A 200 -10.40 11.24 2.21
CA ASN A 200 -10.49 12.67 2.53
C ASN A 200 -9.42 13.09 3.54
N ILE A 201 -8.14 12.88 3.23
CA ILE A 201 -7.12 13.58 4.00
C ILE A 201 -7.01 15.00 3.45
N SER A 202 -7.68 15.93 4.10
CA SER A 202 -7.28 17.32 4.06
C SER A 202 -6.08 17.44 5.01
N THR A 203 -4.89 17.59 4.46
CA THR A 203 -3.72 17.98 5.24
C THR A 203 -3.93 19.44 5.65
N SER A 204 -4.47 19.63 6.86
CA SER A 204 -4.52 20.95 7.51
C SER A 204 -3.19 21.27 8.18
#